data_b74b9a14e8cabdafd999d161a797d745
#
_entry.id   b74b9a14e8cabdafd999d161a797d745
#
_cell.length_a   1.000
_cell.length_b   1.000
_cell.length_c   1.000
_cell.angle_alpha   90.00
_cell.angle_beta   90.00
_cell.angle_gamma   90.00
#
_symmetry.space_group_name_H-M   'P 1'
#
loop_
_entity.id
_entity.type
_entity.pdbx_description
1 polymer ?
#
loop_
_entity_poly.entity_id
_entity_poly.type
_entity_poly.pdbx_seq_one_letter_code
_entity_poly.pdbx_strand_id
1 'polypeptide(L)'
;MCDIICTLYNIISAPYVITLLKNERRLNYAKIRAYEKEVGTLRTVMQGYIRQIDSLNNINQKLTKENISYKKEISTAQLRAEMAEERAEELNNKVRVGSVIRARSIGILPLNAKSKEVTRVKNAARLRIDFVLGANELADPGNKTIYACITSPEGYVLSSPDAASFTFEGEPKIYSEKRDIDYDNTKDIGVSIFFDGSGFTAGTYHVELYTDGRLIGTADVALR
;
A
#
# COMPACT_ATOMS: atom_id res chain seq x y z
N MET A 1 -114.56 15.44 39.44
CA MET A 1 -113.56 14.50 40.02
C MET A 1 -112.33 14.24 39.15
N CYS A 2 -112.39 14.32 37.80
CA CYS A 2 -111.26 14.14 36.90
C CYS A 2 -110.22 15.25 36.99
N ASP A 3 -110.62 16.51 37.16
CA ASP A 3 -109.68 17.67 37.12
C ASP A 3 -108.76 17.71 38.38
N ILE A 4 -109.23 17.20 39.54
CA ILE A 4 -108.37 17.16 40.73
C ILE A 4 -107.31 16.06 40.63
N ILE A 5 -107.61 14.93 40.01
CA ILE A 5 -106.66 13.83 39.79
C ILE A 5 -105.61 14.26 38.78
N CYS A 6 -105.99 14.97 37.72
CA CYS A 6 -105.10 15.47 36.70
C CYS A 6 -104.09 16.57 37.20
N THR A 7 -104.64 17.46 38.07
CA THR A 7 -103.78 18.49 38.74
C THR A 7 -102.90 17.90 39.81
N LEU A 8 -103.32 16.88 40.55
CA LEU A 8 -102.49 16.16 41.53
C LEU A 8 -101.34 15.34 40.77
N TYR A 9 -101.68 14.72 39.66
CA TYR A 9 -100.66 13.99 38.83
C TYR A 9 -99.62 14.94 38.26
N ASN A 10 -100.00 16.12 37.75
CA ASN A 10 -99.11 17.16 37.28
C ASN A 10 -98.22 17.77 38.38
N ILE A 11 -98.79 17.97 39.64
CA ILE A 11 -98.03 18.49 40.75
C ILE A 11 -97.02 17.47 41.28
N ILE A 12 -97.29 16.18 41.19
CA ILE A 12 -96.32 15.11 41.60
C ILE A 12 -95.31 14.77 40.54
N SER A 13 -95.71 14.76 39.26
CA SER A 13 -94.83 14.41 38.17
C SER A 13 -93.86 15.52 37.74
N ALA A 14 -94.30 16.78 37.78
CA ALA A 14 -93.46 17.93 37.40
C ALA A 14 -92.10 18.01 38.15
N PRO A 15 -92.05 17.91 39.50
CA PRO A 15 -90.80 17.95 40.24
C PRO A 15 -89.90 16.74 39.93
N TYR A 16 -90.50 15.59 39.66
CA TYR A 16 -89.70 14.39 39.23
C TYR A 16 -89.06 14.61 37.88
N VAL A 17 -89.82 15.09 36.90
CA VAL A 17 -89.24 15.42 35.53
C VAL A 17 -88.21 16.50 35.63
N ILE A 18 -88.42 17.55 36.42
CA ILE A 18 -87.44 18.62 36.65
C ILE A 18 -86.16 18.05 37.29
N THR A 19 -86.24 17.07 38.17
CA THR A 19 -85.11 16.46 38.86
C THR A 19 -84.31 15.58 37.87
N LEU A 20 -84.99 14.82 37.01
CA LEU A 20 -84.37 14.04 35.91
C LEU A 20 -83.65 14.96 34.94
N LEU A 21 -84.24 16.01 34.45
CA LEU A 21 -83.63 16.98 33.55
C LEU A 21 -82.43 17.70 34.19
N LYS A 22 -82.48 18.02 35.48
CA LYS A 22 -81.34 18.59 36.21
C LYS A 22 -80.19 17.60 36.32
N ASN A 23 -80.45 16.31 36.52
CA ASN A 23 -79.45 15.26 36.60
C ASN A 23 -78.82 15.02 35.23
N GLU A 24 -79.59 14.93 34.15
CA GLU A 24 -79.09 14.83 32.78
C GLU A 24 -78.17 16.01 32.37
N ARG A 25 -78.62 17.22 32.69
CA ARG A 25 -77.76 18.41 32.48
C ARG A 25 -76.45 18.31 33.25
N ARG A 26 -76.49 17.90 34.54
CA ARG A 26 -75.26 17.74 35.33
C ARG A 26 -74.28 16.70 34.76
N LEU A 27 -74.85 15.56 34.32
CA LEU A 27 -74.05 14.51 33.66
C LEU A 27 -73.44 14.97 32.30
N ASN A 28 -74.24 15.73 31.54
CA ASN A 28 -73.79 16.27 30.27
C ASN A 28 -72.66 17.32 30.45
N TYR A 29 -72.76 18.19 31.41
CA TYR A 29 -71.74 19.15 31.80
C TYR A 29 -70.47 18.47 32.30
N ALA A 30 -70.58 17.40 33.09
CA ALA A 30 -69.41 16.62 33.51
C ALA A 30 -68.70 15.96 32.36
N LYS A 31 -69.40 15.38 31.34
CA LYS A 31 -68.88 14.82 30.16
C LYS A 31 -68.18 15.87 29.30
N ILE A 32 -68.80 17.03 29.11
CA ILE A 32 -68.24 18.14 28.37
C ILE A 32 -66.90 18.58 28.99
N ARG A 33 -66.80 18.74 30.29
CA ARG A 33 -65.53 19.08 30.96
C ARG A 33 -64.51 18.02 30.88
N ALA A 34 -64.88 16.72 30.88
CA ALA A 34 -63.93 15.61 30.66
C ALA A 34 -63.34 15.66 29.24
N TYR A 35 -64.21 15.88 28.23
CA TYR A 35 -63.75 16.01 26.84
C TYR A 35 -62.88 17.27 26.62
N GLU A 36 -63.23 18.41 27.23
CA GLU A 36 -62.41 19.62 27.15
C GLU A 36 -61.00 19.38 27.72
N LYS A 37 -60.91 18.66 28.86
CA LYS A 37 -59.62 18.28 29.45
C LYS A 37 -58.81 17.34 28.53
N GLU A 38 -59.48 16.34 27.96
CA GLU A 38 -58.85 15.39 27.01
C GLU A 38 -58.34 16.08 25.74
N VAL A 39 -59.16 16.95 25.14
CA VAL A 39 -58.79 17.79 24.00
C VAL A 39 -57.60 18.70 24.35
N GLY A 40 -57.59 19.28 25.55
CA GLY A 40 -56.48 20.09 26.04
C GLY A 40 -55.16 19.27 26.13
N THR A 41 -55.26 18.05 26.67
CA THR A 41 -54.10 17.14 26.76
C THR A 41 -53.60 16.74 25.38
N LEU A 42 -54.52 16.34 24.47
CA LEU A 42 -54.17 15.98 23.09
C LEU A 42 -53.48 17.13 22.34
N ARG A 43 -53.98 18.37 22.51
CA ARG A 43 -53.32 19.55 21.92
C ARG A 43 -51.90 19.74 22.44
N THR A 44 -51.67 19.55 23.73
CA THR A 44 -50.32 19.66 24.33
C THR A 44 -49.37 18.58 23.78
N VAL A 45 -49.84 17.34 23.65
CA VAL A 45 -49.08 16.23 23.07
C VAL A 45 -48.76 16.49 21.59
N MET A 46 -49.77 16.94 20.81
CA MET A 46 -49.57 17.31 19.40
C MET A 46 -48.51 18.41 19.24
N GLN A 47 -48.59 19.46 20.06
CA GLN A 47 -47.55 20.53 20.02
C GLN A 47 -46.17 19.99 20.39
N GLY A 48 -46.08 19.02 21.30
CA GLY A 48 -44.83 18.31 21.60
C GLY A 48 -44.28 17.57 20.42
N TYR A 49 -45.09 16.80 19.70
CA TYR A 49 -44.69 16.07 18.51
C TYR A 49 -44.27 16.99 17.35
N ILE A 50 -45.01 18.10 17.14
CA ILE A 50 -44.61 19.08 16.10
C ILE A 50 -43.21 19.61 16.38
N ARG A 51 -42.91 20.02 17.63
CA ARG A 51 -41.55 20.47 17.98
C ARG A 51 -40.49 19.41 17.77
N GLN A 52 -40.79 18.14 18.09
CA GLN A 52 -39.85 17.02 17.82
C GLN A 52 -39.64 16.80 16.34
N ILE A 53 -40.70 16.85 15.53
CA ILE A 53 -40.59 16.72 14.05
C ILE A 53 -39.72 17.85 13.47
N ASP A 54 -39.95 19.09 13.90
CA ASP A 54 -39.15 20.24 13.44
C ASP A 54 -37.68 20.10 13.84
N SER A 55 -37.40 19.64 15.07
CA SER A 55 -36.05 19.37 15.54
C SER A 55 -35.39 18.27 14.72
N LEU A 56 -36.08 17.15 14.48
CA LEU A 56 -35.57 16.04 13.65
C LEU A 56 -35.32 16.47 12.21
N ASN A 57 -36.20 17.28 11.62
CA ASN A 57 -35.99 17.81 10.29
C ASN A 57 -34.75 18.70 10.22
N ASN A 58 -34.53 19.56 11.19
CA ASN A 58 -33.33 20.39 11.27
C ASN A 58 -32.05 19.55 11.41
N ILE A 59 -32.06 18.52 12.27
CA ILE A 59 -30.96 17.58 12.44
C ILE A 59 -30.71 16.83 11.14
N ASN A 60 -31.73 16.30 10.47
CA ASN A 60 -31.60 15.61 9.20
C ASN A 60 -30.98 16.49 8.10
N GLN A 61 -31.42 17.75 8.01
CA GLN A 61 -30.82 18.70 7.06
C GLN A 61 -29.35 18.97 7.35
N LYS A 62 -28.99 19.11 8.64
CA LYS A 62 -27.61 19.30 9.07
C LYS A 62 -26.76 18.07 8.73
N LEU A 63 -27.22 16.88 9.12
CA LEU A 63 -26.54 15.62 8.83
C LEU A 63 -26.39 15.38 7.32
N THR A 64 -27.39 15.74 6.52
CA THR A 64 -27.31 15.62 5.07
C THR A 64 -26.21 16.53 4.48
N LYS A 65 -26.12 17.76 4.94
CA LYS A 65 -25.05 18.69 4.54
C LYS A 65 -23.67 18.19 4.94
N GLU A 66 -23.53 17.74 6.19
CA GLU A 66 -22.28 17.17 6.70
C GLU A 66 -21.88 15.92 5.92
N ASN A 67 -22.82 15.03 5.59
CA ASN A 67 -22.56 13.82 4.80
C ASN A 67 -22.05 14.15 3.40
N ILE A 68 -22.62 15.16 2.75
CA ILE A 68 -22.16 15.64 1.45
C ILE A 68 -20.73 16.20 1.55
N SER A 69 -20.44 16.98 2.59
CA SER A 69 -19.11 17.52 2.85
C SER A 69 -18.09 16.41 3.08
N TYR A 70 -18.39 15.46 3.96
CA TYR A 70 -17.51 14.33 4.25
C TYR A 70 -17.26 13.44 3.03
N LYS A 71 -18.29 13.17 2.22
CA LYS A 71 -18.12 12.43 0.96
C LYS A 71 -17.15 13.12 0.02
N LYS A 72 -17.24 14.45 -0.09
CA LYS A 72 -16.31 15.24 -0.91
C LYS A 72 -14.89 15.22 -0.35
N GLU A 73 -14.75 15.34 0.97
CA GLU A 73 -13.44 15.26 1.63
C GLU A 73 -12.80 13.88 1.47
N ILE A 74 -13.57 12.81 1.67
CA ILE A 74 -13.11 11.42 1.47
C ILE A 74 -12.65 11.21 0.02
N SER A 75 -13.45 11.61 -0.96
CA SER A 75 -13.09 11.50 -2.38
C SER A 75 -11.80 12.27 -2.71
N THR A 76 -11.65 13.48 -2.15
CA THR A 76 -10.43 14.28 -2.34
C THR A 76 -9.21 13.64 -1.67
N ALA A 77 -9.38 13.09 -0.46
CA ALA A 77 -8.33 12.40 0.27
C ALA A 77 -7.89 11.11 -0.44
N GLN A 78 -8.85 10.34 -0.96
CA GLN A 78 -8.57 9.13 -1.75
C GLN A 78 -7.76 9.46 -3.02
N LEU A 79 -8.18 10.46 -3.78
CA LEU A 79 -7.45 10.89 -4.97
C LEU A 79 -6.02 11.33 -4.64
N ARG A 80 -5.81 12.06 -3.53
CA ARG A 80 -4.48 12.46 -3.09
C ARG A 80 -3.62 11.26 -2.66
N ALA A 81 -4.22 10.27 -2.00
CA ALA A 81 -3.54 9.05 -1.60
C ALA A 81 -3.09 8.25 -2.83
N GLU A 82 -3.98 8.01 -3.80
CA GLU A 82 -3.67 7.34 -5.07
C GLU A 82 -2.52 8.03 -5.83
N MET A 83 -2.58 9.36 -5.97
CA MET A 83 -1.51 10.13 -6.62
C MET A 83 -0.18 10.08 -5.84
N ALA A 84 -0.22 9.98 -4.51
CA ALA A 84 0.98 9.85 -3.70
C ALA A 84 1.60 8.45 -3.82
N GLU A 85 0.78 7.41 -3.85
CA GLU A 85 1.20 6.02 -4.08
C GLU A 85 1.84 5.85 -5.46
N GLU A 86 1.19 6.36 -6.51
CA GLU A 86 1.72 6.31 -7.89
C GLU A 86 3.09 7.01 -7.98
N ARG A 87 3.23 8.20 -7.39
CA ARG A 87 4.52 8.91 -7.33
C ARG A 87 5.57 8.15 -6.53
N ALA A 88 5.19 7.54 -5.42
CA ALA A 88 6.10 6.74 -4.61
C ALA A 88 6.59 5.52 -5.38
N GLU A 89 5.72 4.84 -6.11
CA GLU A 89 6.07 3.70 -6.96
C GLU A 89 6.99 4.12 -8.12
N GLU A 90 6.67 5.23 -8.80
CA GLU A 90 7.51 5.78 -9.87
C GLU A 90 8.92 6.13 -9.35
N LEU A 91 9.01 6.81 -8.20
CA LEU A 91 10.28 7.15 -7.57
C LEU A 91 11.05 5.91 -7.15
N ASN A 92 10.40 4.93 -6.56
CA ASN A 92 11.02 3.67 -6.16
C ASN A 92 11.60 2.92 -7.37
N ASN A 93 10.86 2.89 -8.48
CA ASN A 93 11.35 2.31 -9.73
C ASN A 93 12.58 3.07 -10.28
N LYS A 94 12.57 4.40 -10.24
CA LYS A 94 13.74 5.22 -10.65
C LYS A 94 14.95 4.95 -9.77
N VAL A 95 14.76 4.88 -8.45
CA VAL A 95 15.84 4.53 -7.50
C VAL A 95 16.36 3.13 -7.78
N ARG A 96 15.49 2.14 -7.97
CA ARG A 96 15.86 0.76 -8.25
C ARG A 96 16.70 0.61 -9.53
N VAL A 97 16.39 1.38 -10.58
CA VAL A 97 17.20 1.39 -11.82
C VAL A 97 18.49 2.19 -11.62
N GLY A 98 18.42 3.33 -10.95
CA GLY A 98 19.57 4.19 -10.70
C GLY A 98 20.58 3.62 -9.70
N SER A 99 20.15 2.74 -8.78
CA SER A 99 21.03 2.16 -7.75
C SER A 99 21.94 1.03 -8.24
N VAL A 100 21.86 0.65 -9.52
CA VAL A 100 22.72 -0.40 -10.07
C VAL A 100 24.18 0.07 -10.09
N ILE A 101 25.05 -0.64 -9.38
CA ILE A 101 26.49 -0.44 -9.41
C ILE A 101 26.98 -0.80 -10.81
N ARG A 102 27.89 -0.04 -11.38
CA ARG A 102 28.47 -0.30 -12.70
C ARG A 102 29.95 -0.60 -12.59
N ALA A 103 30.35 -1.73 -13.19
CA ALA A 103 31.76 -2.05 -13.39
C ALA A 103 32.27 -1.44 -14.70
N ARG A 104 33.42 -0.79 -14.61
CA ARG A 104 34.11 -0.13 -15.73
C ARG A 104 35.55 -0.63 -15.87
N SER A 105 36.16 -0.42 -17.02
CA SER A 105 37.56 -0.76 -17.29
C SER A 105 37.87 -2.25 -17.01
N ILE A 106 36.95 -3.14 -17.42
CA ILE A 106 37.09 -4.57 -17.19
C ILE A 106 38.19 -5.10 -18.14
N GLY A 107 39.18 -5.78 -17.56
CA GLY A 107 40.25 -6.39 -18.29
C GLY A 107 40.66 -7.75 -17.73
N ILE A 108 41.29 -8.58 -18.55
CA ILE A 108 41.86 -9.86 -18.12
C ILE A 108 43.38 -9.83 -18.37
N LEU A 109 44.15 -10.20 -17.36
CA LEU A 109 45.57 -10.32 -17.41
C LEU A 109 45.98 -11.77 -17.09
N PRO A 110 46.62 -12.49 -18.06
CA PRO A 110 47.10 -13.85 -17.80
C PRO A 110 48.35 -13.81 -16.95
N LEU A 111 48.39 -14.59 -15.88
CA LEU A 111 49.50 -14.70 -14.94
C LEU A 111 50.05 -16.14 -14.91
N ASN A 112 51.35 -16.30 -14.74
CA ASN A 112 51.97 -17.60 -14.50
C ASN A 112 51.80 -18.04 -13.03
N ALA A 113 52.25 -19.24 -12.67
CA ALA A 113 52.21 -19.77 -11.31
C ALA A 113 52.94 -18.91 -10.26
N LYS A 114 53.83 -17.99 -10.67
CA LYS A 114 54.53 -17.03 -9.81
C LYS A 114 53.84 -15.65 -9.79
N SER A 115 52.58 -15.57 -10.24
CA SER A 115 51.77 -14.34 -10.34
C SER A 115 52.42 -13.23 -11.17
N LYS A 116 53.29 -13.57 -12.13
CA LYS A 116 53.86 -12.65 -13.11
C LYS A 116 53.04 -12.68 -14.39
N GLU A 117 52.83 -11.52 -15.00
CA GLU A 117 52.12 -11.39 -16.27
C GLU A 117 52.86 -12.14 -17.39
N VAL A 118 52.10 -12.82 -18.22
CA VAL A 118 52.62 -13.54 -19.41
C VAL A 118 51.92 -13.06 -20.66
N THR A 119 52.69 -12.95 -21.75
CA THR A 119 52.15 -12.47 -23.02
C THR A 119 51.31 -13.54 -23.74
N ARG A 120 51.61 -14.82 -23.49
CA ARG A 120 50.91 -15.95 -24.10
C ARG A 120 50.02 -16.63 -23.08
N VAL A 121 48.72 -16.60 -23.32
CA VAL A 121 47.73 -17.15 -22.38
C VAL A 121 47.91 -18.65 -22.10
N LYS A 122 48.45 -19.42 -23.05
CA LYS A 122 48.76 -20.84 -22.85
C LYS A 122 49.79 -21.13 -21.75
N ASN A 123 50.58 -20.12 -21.37
CA ASN A 123 51.53 -20.20 -20.27
C ASN A 123 50.97 -19.68 -18.94
N ALA A 124 49.73 -19.28 -18.94
CA ALA A 124 49.05 -18.81 -17.73
C ALA A 124 48.61 -20.00 -16.86
N ALA A 125 48.76 -19.82 -15.57
CA ALA A 125 48.18 -20.67 -14.53
C ALA A 125 47.03 -20.00 -13.77
N ARG A 126 46.82 -18.70 -14.10
CA ARG A 126 45.81 -17.87 -13.45
C ARG A 126 45.38 -16.74 -14.39
N LEU A 127 44.10 -16.38 -14.36
CA LEU A 127 43.58 -15.17 -14.98
C LEU A 127 43.24 -14.16 -13.86
N ARG A 128 43.74 -12.92 -13.98
CA ARG A 128 43.36 -11.81 -13.11
C ARG A 128 42.38 -10.94 -13.88
N ILE A 129 41.21 -10.76 -13.32
CA ILE A 129 40.14 -9.90 -13.82
C ILE A 129 40.21 -8.60 -13.02
N ASP A 130 40.63 -7.52 -13.66
CA ASP A 130 40.67 -6.18 -13.06
C ASP A 130 39.52 -5.35 -13.56
N PHE A 131 38.87 -4.61 -12.65
CA PHE A 131 37.79 -3.69 -12.98
C PHE A 131 37.63 -2.60 -11.91
N VAL A 132 36.92 -1.56 -12.24
CA VAL A 132 36.58 -0.46 -11.32
C VAL A 132 35.08 -0.43 -11.11
N LEU A 133 34.66 -0.55 -9.86
CA LEU A 133 33.28 -0.29 -9.48
C LEU A 133 33.09 1.23 -9.31
N GLY A 134 32.14 1.77 -10.07
CA GLY A 134 31.85 3.20 -10.00
C GLY A 134 31.13 3.57 -8.71
N ALA A 135 31.41 4.75 -8.18
CA ALA A 135 30.63 5.36 -7.11
C ALA A 135 29.17 5.52 -7.54
N ASN A 136 28.26 5.20 -6.63
CA ASN A 136 26.83 5.40 -6.86
C ASN A 136 26.11 5.63 -5.52
N GLU A 137 25.82 6.89 -5.20
CA GLU A 137 25.19 7.31 -3.96
C GLU A 137 23.78 6.70 -3.74
N LEU A 138 23.13 6.23 -4.83
CA LEU A 138 21.82 5.56 -4.76
C LEU A 138 21.93 4.07 -4.42
N ALA A 139 23.14 3.50 -4.49
CA ALA A 139 23.38 2.10 -4.13
C ALA A 139 23.66 1.98 -2.63
N ASP A 140 23.16 0.91 -1.99
CA ASP A 140 23.43 0.65 -0.59
C ASP A 140 24.90 0.31 -0.37
N PRO A 141 25.63 1.03 0.52
CA PRO A 141 26.98 0.71 0.90
C PRO A 141 27.05 -0.57 1.74
N GLY A 142 28.23 -1.16 1.84
CA GLY A 142 28.50 -2.32 2.67
C GLY A 142 29.02 -3.53 1.91
N ASN A 143 28.99 -4.69 2.56
CA ASN A 143 29.57 -5.91 1.99
C ASN A 143 28.78 -6.38 0.76
N LYS A 144 29.46 -6.48 -0.39
CA LYS A 144 28.90 -6.94 -1.67
C LYS A 144 29.72 -8.12 -2.21
N THR A 145 29.02 -9.14 -2.67
CA THR A 145 29.65 -10.28 -3.37
C THR A 145 29.60 -10.03 -4.87
N ILE A 146 30.75 -9.96 -5.49
CA ILE A 146 30.89 -9.86 -6.95
C ILE A 146 31.15 -11.24 -7.53
N TYR A 147 30.30 -11.67 -8.45
CA TYR A 147 30.45 -12.89 -9.21
C TYR A 147 31.03 -12.58 -10.58
N ALA A 148 32.09 -13.25 -10.97
CA ALA A 148 32.68 -13.17 -12.30
C ALA A 148 32.36 -14.44 -13.09
N CYS A 149 31.73 -14.29 -14.24
CA CYS A 149 31.52 -15.35 -15.22
C CYS A 149 32.46 -15.09 -16.40
N ILE A 150 33.39 -16.01 -16.66
CA ILE A 150 34.35 -15.94 -17.74
C ILE A 150 33.99 -17.00 -18.76
N THR A 151 33.64 -16.60 -19.96
CA THR A 151 33.40 -17.53 -21.08
C THR A 151 34.62 -17.59 -21.93
N SER A 152 35.11 -18.81 -22.20
CA SER A 152 36.27 -19.07 -23.05
C SER A 152 35.97 -18.80 -24.52
N PRO A 153 37.00 -18.69 -25.39
CA PRO A 153 36.81 -18.56 -26.84
C PRO A 153 36.02 -19.70 -27.48
N GLU A 154 35.99 -20.87 -26.84
CA GLU A 154 35.25 -22.05 -27.29
C GLU A 154 33.78 -22.04 -26.83
N GLY A 155 33.37 -21.05 -26.05
CA GLY A 155 31.97 -20.84 -25.64
C GLY A 155 31.57 -21.49 -24.33
N TYR A 156 32.52 -22.05 -23.53
CA TYR A 156 32.15 -22.56 -22.18
C TYR A 156 32.55 -21.60 -21.09
N VAL A 157 31.72 -21.58 -20.01
CA VAL A 157 32.06 -20.86 -18.80
C VAL A 157 33.19 -21.59 -18.08
N LEU A 158 34.30 -20.88 -17.83
CA LEU A 158 35.36 -21.39 -16.98
C LEU A 158 34.87 -21.54 -15.57
N SER A 159 34.87 -22.74 -15.01
CA SER A 159 34.40 -23.00 -13.66
C SER A 159 35.40 -23.83 -12.87
N SER A 160 35.45 -23.64 -11.57
CA SER A 160 36.17 -24.51 -10.66
C SER A 160 35.52 -25.90 -10.64
N PRO A 161 36.27 -27.00 -10.29
CA PRO A 161 35.68 -28.33 -10.13
C PRO A 161 34.47 -28.38 -9.18
N ASP A 162 34.42 -27.49 -8.20
CA ASP A 162 33.31 -27.32 -7.27
C ASP A 162 32.33 -26.26 -7.78
N ALA A 163 31.96 -26.32 -9.06
CA ALA A 163 31.13 -25.32 -9.73
C ALA A 163 29.92 -24.88 -8.85
N ALA A 164 30.01 -23.68 -8.32
CA ALA A 164 28.94 -23.07 -7.55
C ALA A 164 28.11 -22.13 -8.44
N SER A 165 26.88 -21.96 -8.08
CA SER A 165 25.92 -21.09 -8.80
C SER A 165 25.40 -19.99 -7.89
N PHE A 166 24.96 -18.90 -8.50
CA PHE A 166 24.18 -17.83 -7.89
C PHE A 166 22.89 -17.64 -8.65
N THR A 167 21.93 -16.95 -8.05
CA THR A 167 20.63 -16.69 -8.68
C THR A 167 20.71 -15.39 -9.49
N PHE A 168 20.39 -15.49 -10.77
CA PHE A 168 20.23 -14.35 -11.68
C PHE A 168 18.87 -14.44 -12.37
N GLU A 169 18.05 -13.41 -12.22
CA GLU A 169 16.67 -13.36 -12.77
C GLU A 169 15.79 -14.59 -12.42
N GLY A 170 16.04 -15.19 -11.25
CA GLY A 170 15.29 -16.35 -10.76
C GLY A 170 15.87 -17.70 -11.22
N GLU A 171 16.92 -17.71 -12.07
CA GLU A 171 17.58 -18.93 -12.55
C GLU A 171 18.98 -19.09 -11.94
N PRO A 172 19.46 -20.32 -11.72
CA PRO A 172 20.81 -20.57 -11.26
C PRO A 172 21.80 -20.35 -12.40
N LYS A 173 22.78 -19.47 -12.19
CA LYS A 173 23.89 -19.21 -13.14
C LYS A 173 25.22 -19.61 -12.51
N ILE A 174 26.05 -20.36 -13.24
CA ILE A 174 27.40 -20.78 -12.82
C ILE A 174 28.32 -19.58 -12.90
N TYR A 175 29.17 -19.38 -11.89
CA TYR A 175 30.23 -18.39 -11.92
C TYR A 175 31.62 -19.03 -11.95
N SER A 176 32.57 -18.30 -12.50
CA SER A 176 33.97 -18.74 -12.51
C SER A 176 34.64 -18.51 -11.17
N GLU A 177 34.44 -17.34 -10.59
CA GLU A 177 35.02 -16.95 -9.31
C GLU A 177 34.16 -15.86 -8.68
N LYS A 178 34.29 -15.67 -7.37
CA LYS A 178 33.61 -14.60 -6.62
C LYS A 178 34.57 -13.87 -5.68
N ARG A 179 34.22 -12.65 -5.34
CA ARG A 179 34.95 -11.88 -4.34
C ARG A 179 34.02 -11.01 -3.53
N ASP A 180 34.16 -11.06 -2.22
CA ASP A 180 33.48 -10.15 -1.32
C ASP A 180 34.31 -8.86 -1.18
N ILE A 181 33.62 -7.75 -1.22
CA ILE A 181 34.18 -6.40 -1.11
C ILE A 181 33.34 -5.56 -0.18
N ASP A 182 33.96 -4.61 0.51
CA ASP A 182 33.26 -3.55 1.21
C ASP A 182 33.08 -2.37 0.24
N TYR A 183 31.86 -2.16 -0.22
CA TYR A 183 31.52 -1.15 -1.20
C TYR A 183 31.22 0.17 -0.51
N ASP A 184 32.10 1.16 -0.78
CA ASP A 184 31.85 2.57 -0.44
C ASP A 184 31.19 3.23 -1.66
N ASN A 185 29.89 3.60 -1.50
CA ASN A 185 29.09 4.19 -2.57
C ASN A 185 29.52 5.60 -2.99
N THR A 186 30.48 6.20 -2.29
CA THR A 186 30.97 7.56 -2.53
C THR A 186 32.23 7.61 -3.40
N LYS A 187 32.92 6.47 -3.57
CA LYS A 187 34.22 6.41 -4.28
C LYS A 187 34.28 5.25 -5.26
N ASP A 188 35.05 5.45 -6.31
CA ASP A 188 35.41 4.38 -7.23
C ASP A 188 36.35 3.39 -6.53
N ILE A 189 36.07 2.11 -6.66
CA ILE A 189 36.84 1.03 -6.03
C ILE A 189 37.44 0.13 -7.12
N GLY A 190 38.76 0.03 -7.14
CA GLY A 190 39.48 -0.95 -7.96
C GLY A 190 39.39 -2.34 -7.35
N VAL A 191 38.95 -3.32 -8.11
CA VAL A 191 38.80 -4.72 -7.69
C VAL A 191 39.53 -5.64 -8.65
N SER A 192 40.20 -6.67 -8.08
CA SER A 192 40.81 -7.75 -8.87
C SER A 192 40.28 -9.09 -8.38
N ILE A 193 39.78 -9.92 -9.30
CA ILE A 193 39.37 -11.30 -9.05
C ILE A 193 40.36 -12.24 -9.72
N PHE A 194 40.68 -13.34 -9.08
CA PHE A 194 41.67 -14.28 -9.59
C PHE A 194 41.02 -15.65 -9.85
N PHE A 195 41.07 -16.12 -11.08
CA PHE A 195 40.62 -17.44 -11.47
C PHE A 195 41.80 -18.35 -11.70
N ASP A 196 41.95 -19.39 -10.93
CA ASP A 196 43.01 -20.40 -11.07
C ASP A 196 42.58 -21.48 -12.07
N GLY A 197 43.42 -21.77 -13.03
CA GLY A 197 43.14 -22.75 -14.09
C GLY A 197 44.34 -23.01 -14.99
N SER A 198 44.20 -23.97 -15.88
CA SER A 198 45.20 -24.33 -16.85
C SER A 198 44.60 -24.65 -18.22
N GLY A 199 45.41 -24.70 -19.25
CA GLY A 199 44.93 -25.03 -20.59
C GLY A 199 44.20 -23.91 -21.30
N PHE A 200 44.44 -22.66 -20.90
CA PHE A 200 43.85 -21.50 -21.56
C PHE A 200 44.27 -21.38 -23.00
N THR A 201 43.34 -21.12 -23.90
CA THR A 201 43.53 -20.98 -25.34
C THR A 201 43.59 -19.50 -25.75
N ALA A 202 44.29 -19.20 -26.83
CA ALA A 202 44.29 -17.84 -27.39
C ALA A 202 42.94 -17.55 -28.08
N GLY A 203 42.40 -16.36 -27.85
CA GLY A 203 41.15 -15.95 -28.45
C GLY A 203 40.46 -14.88 -27.61
N THR A 204 39.20 -14.61 -27.90
CA THR A 204 38.40 -13.62 -27.18
C THR A 204 37.65 -14.28 -26.01
N TYR A 205 37.90 -13.79 -24.81
CA TYR A 205 37.21 -14.17 -23.60
C TYR A 205 36.10 -13.15 -23.32
N HIS A 206 34.93 -13.65 -23.00
CA HIS A 206 33.81 -12.81 -22.58
C HIS A 206 33.70 -12.83 -21.06
N VAL A 207 33.67 -11.64 -20.41
CA VAL A 207 33.56 -11.49 -18.97
C VAL A 207 32.27 -10.80 -18.66
N GLU A 208 31.51 -11.38 -17.76
CA GLU A 208 30.30 -10.78 -17.16
C GLU A 208 30.51 -10.69 -15.66
N LEU A 209 30.19 -9.53 -15.10
CA LEU A 209 30.25 -9.27 -13.65
C LEU A 209 28.87 -9.05 -13.09
N TYR A 210 28.59 -9.69 -11.96
CA TYR A 210 27.28 -9.63 -11.30
C TYR A 210 27.41 -9.30 -9.82
N THR A 211 26.46 -8.54 -9.28
CA THR A 211 26.26 -8.35 -7.85
C THR A 211 24.77 -8.08 -7.57
N ASP A 212 24.30 -8.45 -6.39
CA ASP A 212 22.91 -8.26 -5.96
C ASP A 212 21.88 -8.77 -6.99
N GLY A 213 22.20 -9.89 -7.69
CA GLY A 213 21.33 -10.47 -8.71
C GLY A 213 21.21 -9.63 -10.00
N ARG A 214 22.15 -8.72 -10.27
CA ARG A 214 22.15 -7.85 -11.45
C ARG A 214 23.47 -7.90 -12.19
N LEU A 215 23.42 -7.77 -13.50
CA LEU A 215 24.59 -7.58 -14.36
C LEU A 215 25.12 -6.17 -14.17
N ILE A 216 26.38 -6.04 -13.78
CA ILE A 216 27.02 -4.75 -13.49
C ILE A 216 28.04 -4.33 -14.55
N GLY A 217 28.50 -5.24 -15.38
CA GLY A 217 29.39 -4.93 -16.48
C GLY A 217 29.74 -6.16 -17.29
N THR A 218 30.12 -5.92 -18.57
CA THR A 218 30.60 -6.93 -19.51
C THR A 218 31.81 -6.40 -20.27
N ALA A 219 32.68 -7.30 -20.68
CA ALA A 219 33.78 -6.95 -21.57
C ALA A 219 34.25 -8.17 -22.40
N ASP A 220 34.65 -7.90 -23.63
CA ASP A 220 35.32 -8.85 -24.49
C ASP A 220 36.84 -8.55 -24.51
N VAL A 221 37.64 -9.51 -24.08
CA VAL A 221 39.11 -9.35 -23.96
C VAL A 221 39.83 -10.37 -24.79
N ALA A 222 40.60 -9.92 -25.76
CA ALA A 222 41.42 -10.79 -26.61
C ALA A 222 42.74 -11.14 -25.91
N LEU A 223 42.97 -12.44 -25.65
CA LEU A 223 44.22 -12.97 -25.09
C LEU A 223 45.01 -13.70 -26.19
N ARG A 224 46.33 -13.57 -26.15
CA ARG A 224 47.26 -14.13 -27.17
C ARG A 224 48.04 -15.33 -26.67
#